data_2f8b91f42612fa8ef83815bc58099267
#
_entry.id   2f8b91f42612fa8ef83815bc58099267
#
_cell.length_a   1.000
_cell.length_b   1.000
_cell.length_c   1.000
_cell.angle_alpha   90.00
_cell.angle_beta   90.00
_cell.angle_gamma   90.00
#
_symmetry.space_group_name_H-M   'P 1'
#
loop_
_entity.id
_entity.type
_entity.pdbx_description
1 polymer ?
#
loop_
_entity_poly.entity_id
_entity_poly.type
_entity_poly.pdbx_seq_one_letter_code
_entity_poly.pdbx_strand_id
1 'polypeptide(L)'
;MYRLFGPPGEALADRYEVDGKPVRILSVGVNYDPGSWFVEGEWARLSSSTLLGTIESAHMTAGYRIGQWTPYAGVGRARVLSNRSEPGLPSALYPPPLSDAAELLNGTLNALLSSSLSQDSSTLGLRWDFRPGMALTVQYDHIDFRSGSPGGLINQQPSFQPGGDMNLFSLALDFVF
;
A
#
# COMPACT_ATOMS: atom_id res chain seq x y z
N MET A 1 -22.08 -13.60 -6.87
CA MET A 1 -22.91 -12.68 -7.64
C MET A 1 -22.58 -12.71 -9.14
N TYR A 2 -21.34 -12.49 -9.56
CA TYR A 2 -20.95 -12.56 -11.00
C TYR A 2 -21.39 -13.84 -11.71
N ARG A 3 -21.29 -15.02 -11.06
CA ARG A 3 -21.66 -16.33 -11.65
C ARG A 3 -23.12 -16.44 -12.16
N LEU A 4 -23.99 -15.50 -11.76
CA LEU A 4 -25.38 -15.42 -12.25
C LEU A 4 -25.49 -14.88 -13.68
N PHE A 5 -24.41 -14.32 -14.23
CA PHE A 5 -24.35 -13.74 -15.58
C PHE A 5 -23.80 -14.70 -16.64
N GLY A 6 -23.81 -16.02 -16.34
CA GLY A 6 -23.31 -17.05 -17.23
C GLY A 6 -21.80 -16.99 -17.48
N PRO A 7 -21.31 -17.50 -18.62
CA PRO A 7 -19.87 -17.66 -18.86
C PRO A 7 -19.02 -16.38 -18.67
N PRO A 8 -19.44 -15.18 -19.11
CA PRO A 8 -18.68 -13.96 -18.84
C PRO A 8 -18.56 -13.63 -17.34
N GLY A 9 -19.63 -13.87 -16.57
CA GLY A 9 -19.63 -13.65 -15.14
C GLY A 9 -18.80 -14.69 -14.38
N GLU A 10 -18.81 -15.94 -14.83
CA GLU A 10 -17.96 -17.00 -14.27
C GLU A 10 -16.48 -16.68 -14.50
N ALA A 11 -16.09 -16.26 -15.70
CA ALA A 11 -14.72 -15.87 -16.00
C ALA A 11 -14.21 -14.71 -15.13
N LEU A 12 -15.07 -13.71 -14.87
CA LEU A 12 -14.73 -12.60 -13.95
C LEU A 12 -14.63 -13.08 -12.50
N ALA A 13 -15.58 -13.90 -12.03
CA ALA A 13 -15.55 -14.45 -10.69
C ALA A 13 -14.26 -15.25 -10.49
N ASP A 14 -13.92 -16.15 -11.40
CA ASP A 14 -12.71 -16.97 -11.33
C ASP A 14 -11.42 -16.14 -11.38
N ARG A 15 -11.42 -15.03 -12.14
CA ARG A 15 -10.26 -14.13 -12.21
C ARG A 15 -9.99 -13.44 -10.88
N TYR A 16 -11.02 -12.94 -10.22
CA TYR A 16 -10.89 -12.09 -9.03
C TYR A 16 -11.13 -12.80 -7.69
N GLU A 17 -11.55 -14.07 -7.73
CA GLU A 17 -11.71 -14.91 -6.53
C GLU A 17 -10.38 -15.04 -5.77
N VAL A 18 -10.45 -14.96 -4.44
CA VAL A 18 -9.27 -15.06 -3.56
C VAL A 18 -9.11 -16.48 -3.02
N ASP A 19 -10.22 -17.20 -2.88
CA ASP A 19 -10.23 -18.53 -2.28
C ASP A 19 -9.45 -19.54 -3.13
N GLY A 20 -8.63 -20.34 -2.46
CA GLY A 20 -7.84 -21.40 -3.08
C GLY A 20 -6.71 -20.94 -4.00
N LYS A 21 -6.44 -19.64 -4.15
CA LYS A 21 -5.37 -19.14 -5.01
C LYS A 21 -4.10 -18.79 -4.25
N PRO A 22 -2.92 -19.16 -4.78
CA PRO A 22 -1.66 -18.89 -4.13
C PRO A 22 -1.32 -17.39 -4.16
N VAL A 23 -0.81 -16.90 -3.03
CA VAL A 23 -0.11 -15.62 -2.91
C VAL A 23 1.37 -15.93 -2.75
N ARG A 24 2.22 -15.31 -3.55
CA ARG A 24 3.67 -15.43 -3.47
C ARG A 24 4.25 -14.12 -2.99
N ILE A 25 5.13 -14.18 -2.00
CA ILE A 25 5.87 -13.04 -1.50
C ILE A 25 7.36 -13.34 -1.68
N LEU A 26 8.08 -12.41 -2.29
CA LEU A 26 9.52 -12.40 -2.35
C LEU A 26 9.99 -11.09 -1.75
N SER A 27 10.93 -11.16 -0.78
CA SER A 27 11.59 -9.97 -0.24
C SER A 27 13.09 -10.18 -0.15
N VAL A 28 13.82 -9.07 -0.27
CA VAL A 28 15.26 -8.99 -0.09
C VAL A 28 15.54 -7.74 0.71
N GLY A 29 16.23 -7.90 1.84
CA GLY A 29 16.62 -6.80 2.71
C GLY A 29 18.11 -6.72 2.89
N VAL A 30 18.60 -5.53 3.18
CA VAL A 30 19.98 -5.25 3.57
C VAL A 30 19.97 -4.38 4.82
N ASN A 31 20.84 -4.72 5.76
CA ASN A 31 21.11 -3.91 6.94
C ASN A 31 22.63 -3.84 7.09
N TYR A 32 23.18 -2.62 7.19
CA TYR A 32 24.58 -2.38 7.44
C TYR A 32 24.73 -1.33 8.54
N ASP A 33 25.33 -1.73 9.65
CA ASP A 33 25.48 -0.91 10.86
C ASP A 33 26.90 -1.06 11.44
N PRO A 34 27.85 -0.19 11.05
CA PRO A 34 29.22 -0.18 11.62
C PRO A 34 29.31 0.52 12.98
N GLY A 35 28.20 0.91 13.59
CA GLY A 35 28.13 1.52 14.92
C GLY A 35 27.90 3.03 14.94
N SER A 36 28.58 3.82 14.11
CA SER A 36 28.40 5.28 14.06
C SER A 36 27.29 5.75 13.12
N TRP A 37 26.91 4.93 12.16
CA TRP A 37 25.85 5.19 11.20
C TRP A 37 25.19 3.86 10.80
N PHE A 38 24.05 3.92 10.15
CA PHE A 38 23.41 2.74 9.61
C PHE A 38 22.74 3.05 8.28
N VAL A 39 22.60 2.02 7.46
CA VAL A 39 21.71 2.00 6.30
C VAL A 39 20.94 0.69 6.33
N GLU A 40 19.64 0.80 6.15
CA GLU A 40 18.76 -0.35 5.98
C GLU A 40 17.88 -0.14 4.75
N GLY A 41 17.51 -1.23 4.11
CA GLY A 41 16.60 -1.17 2.99
C GLY A 41 16.00 -2.53 2.71
N GLU A 42 14.83 -2.51 2.14
CA GLU A 42 14.11 -3.71 1.72
C GLU A 42 13.40 -3.45 0.39
N TRP A 43 13.41 -4.46 -0.44
CA TRP A 43 12.54 -4.57 -1.59
C TRP A 43 11.66 -5.81 -1.41
N ALA A 44 10.36 -5.68 -1.69
CA ALA A 44 9.42 -6.77 -1.59
C ALA A 44 8.46 -6.77 -2.78
N ARG A 45 8.08 -7.96 -3.22
CA ARG A 45 7.07 -8.17 -4.25
C ARG A 45 6.07 -9.23 -3.80
N LEU A 46 4.81 -8.82 -3.72
CA LEU A 46 3.66 -9.71 -3.58
C LEU A 46 3.08 -9.96 -4.97
N SER A 47 2.85 -11.21 -5.33
CA SER A 47 2.26 -11.60 -6.60
C SER A 47 1.05 -12.51 -6.36
N SER A 48 -0.09 -12.12 -6.89
CA SER A 48 -1.34 -12.88 -6.83
C SER A 48 -2.11 -12.73 -8.14
N SER A 49 -2.80 -13.78 -8.54
CA SER A 49 -3.74 -13.78 -9.68
C SER A 49 -5.18 -13.44 -9.26
N THR A 50 -5.36 -12.77 -8.12
CA THR A 50 -6.66 -12.42 -7.52
C THR A 50 -6.86 -10.90 -7.54
N LEU A 51 -7.90 -10.44 -6.86
CA LEU A 51 -8.15 -9.01 -6.61
C LEU A 51 -6.96 -8.27 -5.97
N LEU A 52 -6.10 -8.98 -5.22
CA LEU A 52 -4.90 -8.40 -4.60
C LEU A 52 -3.86 -7.98 -5.65
N GLY A 53 -3.80 -8.68 -6.79
CA GLY A 53 -2.90 -8.38 -7.88
C GLY A 53 -1.42 -8.52 -7.52
N THR A 54 -0.58 -7.77 -8.22
CA THR A 54 0.87 -7.70 -7.96
C THR A 54 1.21 -6.34 -7.38
N ILE A 55 1.85 -6.34 -6.21
CA ILE A 55 2.30 -5.15 -5.50
C ILE A 55 3.82 -5.24 -5.36
N GLU A 56 4.51 -4.15 -5.62
CA GLU A 56 5.94 -4.01 -5.41
C GLU A 56 6.19 -2.85 -4.47
N SER A 57 7.07 -3.03 -3.50
CA SER A 57 7.49 -2.01 -2.56
C SER A 57 9.00 -2.02 -2.36
N ALA A 58 9.55 -0.84 -2.12
CA ALA A 58 10.95 -0.68 -1.71
C ALA A 58 11.04 0.46 -0.72
N HIS A 59 11.94 0.35 0.26
CA HIS A 59 12.30 1.45 1.12
C HIS A 59 13.80 1.42 1.44
N MET A 60 14.32 2.57 1.81
CA MET A 60 15.67 2.73 2.31
C MET A 60 15.69 3.81 3.39
N THR A 61 16.39 3.55 4.48
CA THR A 61 16.60 4.48 5.59
C THR A 61 18.07 4.54 5.95
N ALA A 62 18.58 5.72 6.24
CA ALA A 62 19.94 5.93 6.72
C ALA A 62 19.93 6.89 7.92
N GLY A 63 20.79 6.62 8.89
CA GLY A 63 20.93 7.47 10.08
C GLY A 63 22.36 7.55 10.57
N TYR A 64 22.63 8.57 11.40
CA TYR A 64 23.95 8.82 11.98
C TYR A 64 23.84 9.07 13.49
N ARG A 65 24.68 8.40 14.30
CA ARG A 65 24.66 8.49 15.77
C ARG A 65 25.62 9.55 16.27
N ILE A 66 25.09 10.56 16.97
CA ILE A 66 25.84 11.68 17.56
C ILE A 66 25.54 11.69 19.05
N GLY A 67 26.35 10.97 19.84
CA GLY A 67 26.11 10.80 21.28
C GLY A 67 24.76 10.09 21.53
N GLN A 68 23.82 10.80 22.17
CA GLN A 68 22.48 10.29 22.46
C GLN A 68 21.45 10.56 21.33
N TRP A 69 21.87 11.20 20.24
CA TRP A 69 20.98 11.60 19.15
C TRP A 69 21.26 10.82 17.90
N THR A 70 20.20 10.39 17.23
CA THR A 70 20.27 9.69 15.95
C THR A 70 19.30 10.34 14.96
N PRO A 71 19.71 11.39 14.23
CA PRO A 71 18.97 11.84 13.05
C PRO A 71 18.99 10.74 11.98
N TYR A 72 17.87 10.60 11.28
CA TYR A 72 17.75 9.67 10.15
C TYR A 72 16.82 10.22 9.07
N ALA A 73 17.00 9.72 7.86
CA ALA A 73 16.14 10.02 6.73
C ALA A 73 15.87 8.75 5.94
N GLY A 74 14.71 8.67 5.33
CA GLY A 74 14.29 7.53 4.53
C GLY A 74 13.46 7.93 3.33
N VAL A 75 13.38 7.01 2.39
CA VAL A 75 12.50 7.08 1.22
C VAL A 75 11.82 5.73 1.03
N GLY A 76 10.57 5.76 0.59
CA GLY A 76 9.81 4.56 0.31
C GLY A 76 8.97 4.70 -0.94
N ARG A 77 8.69 3.59 -1.57
CA ARG A 77 7.82 3.50 -2.74
C ARG A 77 6.99 2.23 -2.68
N ALA A 78 5.70 2.34 -2.95
CA ALA A 78 4.82 1.20 -3.19
C ALA A 78 4.09 1.40 -4.52
N ARG A 79 3.95 0.34 -5.31
CA ARG A 79 3.29 0.34 -6.61
C ARG A 79 2.45 -0.90 -6.80
N VAL A 80 1.27 -0.72 -7.34
CA VAL A 80 0.48 -1.81 -7.90
C VAL A 80 0.84 -1.94 -9.38
N LEU A 81 1.24 -3.14 -9.77
CA LEU A 81 1.67 -3.47 -11.14
C LEU A 81 0.55 -4.12 -11.96
N SER A 82 -0.53 -4.54 -11.33
CA SER A 82 -1.72 -5.11 -11.98
C SER A 82 -2.62 -4.04 -12.56
N ASN A 83 -3.47 -4.43 -13.49
CA ASN A 83 -4.49 -3.54 -14.03
C ASN A 83 -5.41 -3.01 -12.92
N ARG A 84 -5.66 -1.71 -12.95
CA ARG A 84 -6.52 -1.00 -12.00
C ARG A 84 -7.93 -0.77 -12.54
N SER A 85 -8.23 -1.34 -13.70
CA SER A 85 -9.55 -1.28 -14.32
C SER A 85 -9.84 -2.56 -15.08
N GLU A 86 -11.11 -2.92 -15.13
CA GLU A 86 -11.64 -4.08 -15.81
C GLU A 86 -12.89 -3.66 -16.62
N PRO A 87 -13.01 -4.02 -17.92
CA PRO A 87 -14.21 -3.74 -18.69
C PRO A 87 -15.49 -4.31 -18.05
N GLY A 88 -15.35 -5.43 -17.35
CA GLY A 88 -16.44 -6.05 -16.60
C GLY A 88 -17.41 -6.84 -17.47
N LEU A 89 -18.65 -6.95 -16.97
CA LEU A 89 -19.75 -7.61 -17.68
C LEU A 89 -20.25 -6.72 -18.84
N PRO A 90 -20.59 -7.30 -19.99
CA PRO A 90 -21.19 -6.55 -21.11
C PRO A 90 -22.66 -6.20 -20.80
N SER A 91 -22.89 -5.17 -19.98
CA SER A 91 -24.22 -4.80 -19.46
C SER A 91 -25.25 -4.62 -20.55
N ALA A 92 -24.86 -4.09 -21.72
CA ALA A 92 -25.75 -3.89 -22.87
C ALA A 92 -26.36 -5.18 -23.46
N LEU A 93 -25.81 -6.35 -23.12
CA LEU A 93 -26.34 -7.65 -23.58
C LEU A 93 -27.42 -8.23 -22.66
N TYR A 94 -27.67 -7.61 -21.52
CA TYR A 94 -28.64 -8.09 -20.54
C TYR A 94 -29.90 -7.20 -20.52
N PRO A 95 -31.11 -7.79 -20.40
CA PRO A 95 -32.31 -6.98 -20.18
C PRO A 95 -32.37 -6.43 -18.76
N PRO A 96 -33.09 -5.31 -18.50
CA PRO A 96 -33.39 -4.86 -17.17
C PRO A 96 -34.20 -5.92 -16.37
N PRO A 97 -33.91 -6.11 -15.06
CA PRO A 97 -32.96 -5.37 -14.20
C PRO A 97 -31.51 -5.93 -14.20
N LEU A 98 -31.19 -6.92 -15.04
CA LEU A 98 -29.86 -7.55 -15.04
C LEU A 98 -28.79 -6.59 -15.57
N SER A 99 -29.11 -5.72 -16.54
CA SER A 99 -28.20 -4.68 -17.03
C SER A 99 -27.75 -3.76 -15.88
N ASP A 100 -28.68 -3.28 -15.08
CA ASP A 100 -28.39 -2.39 -13.94
C ASP A 100 -27.53 -3.07 -12.88
N ALA A 101 -27.82 -4.36 -12.63
CA ALA A 101 -27.01 -5.17 -11.71
C ALA A 101 -25.58 -5.40 -12.25
N ALA A 102 -25.40 -5.60 -13.56
CA ALA A 102 -24.11 -5.74 -14.19
C ALA A 102 -23.29 -4.44 -14.09
N GLU A 103 -23.91 -3.29 -14.32
CA GLU A 103 -23.26 -1.99 -14.20
C GLU A 103 -22.82 -1.70 -12.75
N LEU A 104 -23.68 -2.00 -11.78
CA LEU A 104 -23.34 -1.86 -10.35
C LEU A 104 -22.15 -2.75 -9.97
N LEU A 105 -22.12 -3.99 -10.43
CA LEU A 105 -21.03 -4.92 -10.16
C LEU A 105 -19.72 -4.46 -10.83
N ASN A 106 -19.80 -3.96 -12.07
CA ASN A 106 -18.64 -3.40 -12.79
C ASN A 106 -18.09 -2.17 -12.05
N GLY A 107 -18.95 -1.26 -11.62
CA GLY A 107 -18.59 -0.08 -10.84
C GLY A 107 -17.91 -0.46 -9.52
N THR A 108 -18.49 -1.42 -8.78
CA THR A 108 -17.93 -1.90 -7.51
C THR A 108 -16.55 -2.55 -7.70
N LEU A 109 -16.40 -3.41 -8.72
CA LEU A 109 -15.11 -4.03 -9.03
C LEU A 109 -14.06 -2.97 -9.37
N ASN A 110 -14.38 -2.01 -10.23
CA ASN A 110 -13.46 -0.96 -10.62
C ASN A 110 -13.11 -0.03 -9.45
N ALA A 111 -14.05 0.26 -8.55
CA ALA A 111 -13.78 0.98 -7.32
C ALA A 111 -12.76 0.24 -6.44
N LEU A 112 -12.91 -1.09 -6.28
CA LEU A 112 -11.95 -1.92 -5.54
C LEU A 112 -10.57 -1.96 -6.22
N LEU A 113 -10.51 -2.13 -7.55
CA LEU A 113 -9.26 -2.14 -8.30
C LEU A 113 -8.54 -0.78 -8.23
N SER A 114 -9.27 0.32 -8.30
CA SER A 114 -8.71 1.68 -8.23
C SER A 114 -8.24 2.05 -6.82
N SER A 115 -8.78 1.42 -5.77
CA SER A 115 -8.35 1.64 -4.38
C SER A 115 -6.97 1.06 -4.03
N SER A 116 -6.27 0.52 -5.01
CA SER A 116 -4.97 -0.13 -4.82
C SER A 116 -3.87 0.84 -4.37
N LEU A 117 -2.97 0.37 -3.50
CA LEU A 117 -1.88 1.13 -2.91
C LEU A 117 -0.83 1.54 -3.97
N SER A 118 -0.68 2.84 -4.23
CA SER A 118 0.45 3.39 -4.99
C SER A 118 0.85 4.73 -4.39
N GLN A 119 2.05 4.78 -3.79
CA GLN A 119 2.54 5.97 -3.11
C GLN A 119 4.06 6.04 -3.11
N ASP A 120 4.60 7.26 -2.99
CA ASP A 120 5.97 7.55 -2.62
C ASP A 120 5.95 8.17 -1.22
N SER A 121 7.00 7.94 -0.43
CA SER A 121 7.17 8.55 0.88
C SER A 121 8.57 9.05 1.10
N SER A 122 8.68 10.12 1.87
CA SER A 122 9.94 10.67 2.37
C SER A 122 9.81 10.87 3.86
N THR A 123 10.80 10.39 4.61
CA THR A 123 10.81 10.37 6.07
C THR A 123 11.99 11.17 6.59
N LEU A 124 11.76 11.98 7.61
CA LEU A 124 12.81 12.59 8.43
C LEU A 124 12.51 12.30 9.90
N GLY A 125 13.48 11.84 10.63
CA GLY A 125 13.30 11.49 12.04
C GLY A 125 14.51 11.84 12.90
N LEU A 126 14.23 11.93 14.19
CA LEU A 126 15.24 12.14 15.23
C LEU A 126 14.90 11.25 16.43
N ARG A 127 15.83 10.36 16.78
CA ARG A 127 15.75 9.53 17.97
C ARG A 127 16.68 10.13 19.03
N TRP A 128 16.21 10.20 20.27
CA TRP A 128 16.95 10.64 21.44
C TRP A 128 16.96 9.56 22.53
N ASP A 129 18.12 8.93 22.71
CA ASP A 129 18.36 7.91 23.73
C ASP A 129 18.74 8.61 25.07
N PHE A 130 17.75 9.19 25.77
CA PHE A 130 17.98 10.09 26.91
C PHE A 130 18.36 9.35 28.20
N ARG A 131 18.11 8.04 28.30
CA ARG A 131 18.55 7.17 29.41
C ARG A 131 18.81 5.75 28.89
N PRO A 132 19.65 4.96 29.59
CA PRO A 132 19.75 3.53 29.30
C PRO A 132 18.37 2.88 29.31
N GLY A 133 18.00 2.21 28.21
CA GLY A 133 16.71 1.55 28.03
C GLY A 133 15.52 2.49 27.75
N MET A 134 15.75 3.80 27.51
CA MET A 134 14.67 4.74 27.19
C MET A 134 15.05 5.64 26.01
N ALA A 135 14.17 5.72 25.03
CA ALA A 135 14.34 6.59 23.87
C ALA A 135 13.03 7.28 23.46
N LEU A 136 13.17 8.50 22.96
CA LEU A 136 12.08 9.26 22.35
C LEU A 136 12.39 9.44 20.87
N THR A 137 11.43 9.15 20.01
CA THR A 137 11.55 9.33 18.56
C THR A 137 10.48 10.30 18.08
N VAL A 138 10.90 11.30 17.31
CA VAL A 138 10.01 12.20 16.55
C VAL A 138 10.24 11.95 15.09
N GLN A 139 9.18 11.80 14.32
CA GLN A 139 9.25 11.52 12.88
C GLN A 139 8.23 12.37 12.12
N TYR A 140 8.65 12.81 10.96
CA TYR A 140 7.82 13.45 9.95
C TYR A 140 7.88 12.65 8.66
N ASP A 141 6.71 12.33 8.11
CA ASP A 141 6.56 11.65 6.83
C ASP A 141 5.76 12.54 5.87
N HIS A 142 6.28 12.68 4.66
CA HIS A 142 5.57 13.23 3.53
C HIS A 142 5.24 12.10 2.56
N ILE A 143 3.97 11.92 2.22
CA ILE A 143 3.46 10.82 1.42
C ILE A 143 2.72 11.37 0.22
N ASP A 144 3.19 11.06 -0.98
CA ASP A 144 2.55 11.38 -2.27
C ASP A 144 1.76 10.17 -2.77
N PHE A 145 0.45 10.32 -2.94
CA PHE A 145 -0.38 9.28 -3.53
C PHE A 145 -0.31 9.34 -5.06
N ARG A 146 0.08 8.23 -5.69
CA ARG A 146 0.32 8.16 -7.13
C ARG A 146 -0.86 7.57 -7.89
N SER A 147 -1.01 7.98 -9.16
CA SER A 147 -1.99 7.41 -10.10
C SER A 147 -3.43 7.42 -9.59
N GLY A 148 -3.83 8.47 -8.85
CA GLY A 148 -5.17 8.56 -8.27
C GLY A 148 -5.45 7.50 -7.17
N SER A 149 -4.39 6.93 -6.57
CA SER A 149 -4.52 6.01 -5.44
C SER A 149 -4.97 6.74 -4.18
N PRO A 150 -5.79 6.12 -3.34
CA PRO A 150 -6.06 6.61 -2.01
C PRO A 150 -4.93 6.31 -1.00
N GLY A 151 -3.82 5.69 -1.46
CA GLY A 151 -2.77 5.21 -0.57
C GLY A 151 -3.25 4.09 0.34
N GLY A 152 -2.54 3.91 1.45
CA GLY A 152 -2.91 2.96 2.53
C GLY A 152 -3.92 3.53 3.53
N LEU A 153 -4.62 4.62 3.20
CA LEU A 153 -5.55 5.28 4.12
C LEU A 153 -6.84 4.48 4.26
N ILE A 154 -7.18 4.19 5.51
CA ILE A 154 -8.49 3.70 5.94
C ILE A 154 -9.28 4.87 6.50
N ASN A 155 -10.53 4.91 6.58
CA ASN A 155 -11.33 5.99 7.18
C ASN A 155 -11.15 7.36 6.46
N GLN A 156 -11.27 7.34 5.13
CA GLN A 156 -11.20 8.54 4.30
C GLN A 156 -12.40 9.46 4.55
N GLN A 157 -12.14 10.75 4.73
CA GLN A 157 -13.20 11.74 4.87
C GLN A 157 -13.86 12.04 3.51
N PRO A 158 -15.11 12.53 3.47
CA PRO A 158 -15.80 12.86 2.20
C PRO A 158 -15.07 13.87 1.30
N SER A 159 -14.21 14.71 1.88
CA SER A 159 -13.39 15.69 1.16
C SER A 159 -12.06 15.12 0.65
N PHE A 160 -11.73 13.88 0.96
CA PHE A 160 -10.49 13.26 0.51
C PHE A 160 -10.47 13.11 -1.02
N GLN A 161 -9.38 13.55 -1.63
CA GLN A 161 -9.15 13.39 -3.07
C GLN A 161 -8.01 12.41 -3.33
N PRO A 162 -8.26 11.28 -4.03
CA PRO A 162 -7.21 10.35 -4.42
C PRO A 162 -6.14 11.02 -5.29
N GLY A 163 -4.87 10.67 -5.08
CA GLY A 163 -3.75 11.22 -5.84
C GLY A 163 -3.19 12.54 -5.29
N GLY A 164 -3.61 12.95 -4.07
CA GLY A 164 -3.01 14.08 -3.34
C GLY A 164 -1.77 13.68 -2.55
N ASP A 165 -1.48 14.45 -1.53
CA ASP A 165 -0.39 14.21 -0.58
C ASP A 165 -0.89 14.25 0.87
N MET A 166 -0.08 13.74 1.77
CA MET A 166 -0.34 13.75 3.21
C MET A 166 0.95 13.98 3.99
N ASN A 167 0.83 14.75 5.07
CA ASN A 167 1.91 14.95 6.03
C ASN A 167 1.52 14.28 7.35
N LEU A 168 2.41 13.45 7.89
CA LEU A 168 2.21 12.73 9.14
C LEU A 168 3.32 13.08 10.12
N PHE A 169 2.93 13.41 11.35
CA PHE A 169 3.86 13.59 12.47
C PHE A 169 3.63 12.48 13.50
N SER A 170 4.70 11.82 13.88
CA SER A 170 4.69 10.70 14.82
C SER A 170 5.60 10.98 16.00
N LEU A 171 5.16 10.54 17.19
CA LEU A 171 5.94 10.55 18.43
C LEU A 171 5.88 9.16 19.05
N ALA A 172 7.04 8.58 19.34
CA ALA A 172 7.15 7.27 19.97
C ALA A 172 8.07 7.35 21.20
N LEU A 173 7.67 6.69 22.29
CA LEU A 173 8.47 6.49 23.48
C LEU A 173 8.75 5.00 23.63
N ASP A 174 10.01 4.62 23.54
CA ASP A 174 10.49 3.26 23.76
C ASP A 174 11.07 3.15 25.17
N PHE A 175 10.75 2.09 25.89
CA PHE A 175 11.36 1.78 27.18
C PHE A 175 11.49 0.29 27.41
N VAL A 176 12.58 -0.10 28.08
CA VAL A 176 12.88 -1.48 28.48
C VAL A 176 13.05 -1.48 29.99
N PHE A 177 12.42 -2.42 30.68
CA PHE A 177 12.47 -2.61 32.13
C PHE A 177 12.79 -4.05 32.49
#